data_93941bc90263a3a2d78e266669bdff8e
#
_entry.id   93941bc90263a3a2d78e266669bdff8e
#
_cell.length_a   1.000
_cell.length_b   1.000
_cell.length_c   1.000
_cell.angle_alpha   90.00
_cell.angle_beta   90.00
_cell.angle_gamma   90.00
#
_symmetry.space_group_name_H-M   'P 1'
#
loop_
_entity.id
_entity.type
_entity.pdbx_description
1 polymer ?
#
loop_
_entity_poly.entity_id
_entity_poly.type
_entity_poly.pdbx_seq_one_letter_code
_entity_poly.pdbx_strand_id
1 'polypeptide(L)'
;MREKLDAIVIGSGPNGLAAAVALAREGYSVRVFEGYPKPGGGARTAELTLPGFHHDVCSAIHPMGLASPFFRDLGLERHGLEWIHPEFCLAH
;
A
#
# COMPACT_ATOMS: atom_id res chain seq x y z
N MET A 1 -5.01 -3.28 31.03
CA MET A 1 -6.28 -3.30 30.27
C MET A 1 -6.07 -4.08 28.97
N ARG A 2 -6.91 -5.05 28.72
CA ARG A 2 -6.82 -5.80 27.47
C ARG A 2 -7.45 -4.99 26.34
N GLU A 3 -6.71 -4.82 25.26
CA GLU A 3 -7.24 -4.26 24.04
C GLU A 3 -8.14 -5.28 23.35
N LYS A 4 -9.35 -4.87 22.99
CA LYS A 4 -10.31 -5.73 22.32
C LYS A 4 -10.31 -5.40 20.84
N LEU A 5 -9.89 -6.36 20.03
CA LEU A 5 -9.81 -6.21 18.58
C LEU A 5 -10.91 -7.01 17.91
N ASP A 6 -11.52 -6.43 16.89
CA ASP A 6 -12.50 -7.11 16.06
C ASP A 6 -11.82 -7.95 14.97
N ALA A 7 -10.68 -7.47 14.48
CA ALA A 7 -9.96 -8.15 13.39
C ALA A 7 -8.46 -7.93 13.49
N ILE A 8 -7.72 -8.90 12.97
CA ILE A 8 -6.28 -8.85 12.82
C ILE A 8 -5.94 -9.12 11.35
N VAL A 9 -5.09 -8.29 10.76
CA VAL A 9 -4.58 -8.47 9.41
C VAL A 9 -3.10 -8.81 9.49
N ILE A 10 -2.71 -9.89 8.85
CA ILE A 10 -1.31 -10.31 8.78
C ILE A 10 -0.75 -9.88 7.44
N GLY A 11 0.25 -9.01 7.48
CA GLY A 11 0.88 -8.45 6.28
C GLY A 11 0.36 -7.07 5.94
N SER A 12 1.27 -6.14 5.66
CA SER A 12 0.97 -4.75 5.32
C SER A 12 1.32 -4.41 3.87
N GLY A 13 1.18 -5.37 2.97
CA GLY A 13 1.19 -5.11 1.54
C GLY A 13 -0.08 -4.40 1.11
N PRO A 14 -0.23 -4.03 -0.18
CA PRO A 14 -1.40 -3.30 -0.65
C PRO A 14 -2.73 -3.95 -0.32
N ASN A 15 -2.82 -5.28 -0.48
CA ASN A 15 -4.07 -6.00 -0.21
C ASN A 15 -4.38 -6.08 1.28
N GLY A 16 -3.37 -6.32 2.12
CA GLY A 16 -3.56 -6.32 3.57
C GLY A 16 -3.99 -4.97 4.10
N LEU A 17 -3.35 -3.91 3.64
CA LEU A 17 -3.73 -2.54 4.01
C LEU A 17 -5.12 -2.19 3.50
N ALA A 18 -5.49 -2.63 2.29
CA ALA A 18 -6.84 -2.41 1.75
C ALA A 18 -7.89 -3.09 2.62
N ALA A 19 -7.66 -4.33 3.04
CA ALA A 19 -8.56 -5.05 3.92
C ALA A 19 -8.70 -4.34 5.28
N ALA A 20 -7.59 -3.89 5.85
CA ALA A 20 -7.61 -3.18 7.13
C ALA A 20 -8.38 -1.86 7.03
N VAL A 21 -8.18 -1.10 5.97
CA VAL A 21 -8.90 0.16 5.74
C VAL A 21 -10.39 -0.10 5.55
N ALA A 22 -10.76 -1.11 4.77
CA ALA A 22 -12.17 -1.46 4.55
C ALA A 22 -12.87 -1.79 5.87
N LEU A 23 -12.23 -2.60 6.71
CA LEU A 23 -12.79 -2.95 8.02
C LEU A 23 -12.88 -1.75 8.96
N ALA A 24 -11.84 -0.92 8.98
CA ALA A 24 -11.81 0.27 9.84
C ALA A 24 -12.90 1.27 9.43
N ARG A 25 -13.18 1.41 8.15
CA ARG A 25 -14.24 2.30 7.65
C ARG A 25 -15.63 1.84 8.10
N GLU A 26 -15.81 0.54 8.31
CA GLU A 26 -17.06 -0.02 8.84
C GLU A 26 -17.15 0.05 10.37
N GLY A 27 -16.15 0.63 11.01
CA GLY A 27 -16.15 0.82 12.46
C GLY A 27 -15.50 -0.29 13.26
N TYR A 28 -14.89 -1.27 12.61
CA TYR A 28 -14.20 -2.34 13.31
C TYR A 28 -12.84 -1.88 13.84
N SER A 29 -12.47 -2.44 14.98
CA SER A 29 -11.14 -2.24 15.57
C SER A 29 -10.17 -3.23 14.93
N VAL A 30 -9.17 -2.74 14.19
CA VAL A 30 -8.28 -3.56 13.38
C VAL A 30 -6.83 -3.30 13.76
N ARG A 31 -6.03 -4.37 13.81
CA ARG A 31 -4.59 -4.27 13.95
C ARG A 31 -3.90 -5.01 12.81
N VAL A 32 -2.88 -4.39 12.22
CA VAL A 32 -2.07 -4.97 11.16
C VAL A 32 -0.71 -5.37 11.74
N PHE A 33 -0.30 -6.60 11.47
CA PHE A 33 1.01 -7.11 11.87
C PHE A 33 1.86 -7.33 10.62
N GLU A 34 3.07 -6.81 10.64
CA GLU A 34 4.03 -6.92 9.55
C GLU A 34 5.32 -7.56 10.05
N GLY A 35 5.79 -8.61 9.37
CA GLY A 35 7.03 -9.29 9.71
C GLY A 35 8.29 -8.57 9.26
N TYR A 36 8.18 -7.60 8.37
CA TYR A 36 9.29 -6.79 7.89
C TYR A 36 9.32 -5.45 8.62
N PRO A 37 10.50 -4.81 8.80
CA PRO A 37 10.58 -3.54 9.55
C PRO A 37 9.79 -2.38 8.96
N LYS A 38 9.43 -2.44 7.68
CA LYS A 38 8.67 -1.39 7.00
C LYS A 38 7.42 -1.98 6.35
N PRO A 39 6.30 -1.24 6.35
CA PRO A 39 5.09 -1.66 5.63
C PRO A 39 5.26 -1.53 4.12
N GLY A 40 4.29 -2.04 3.36
CA GLY A 40 4.19 -1.83 1.92
C GLY A 40 4.30 -3.09 1.09
N GLY A 41 4.90 -4.16 1.60
CA GLY A 41 5.08 -5.39 0.84
C GLY A 41 5.87 -5.17 -0.45
N GLY A 42 5.38 -5.65 -1.58
CA GLY A 42 6.02 -5.45 -2.88
C GLY A 42 5.98 -4.02 -3.40
N ALA A 43 5.24 -3.13 -2.76
CA ALA A 43 5.15 -1.72 -3.17
C ALA A 43 6.15 -0.82 -2.43
N ARG A 44 7.17 -1.41 -1.82
CA ARG A 44 8.19 -0.64 -1.09
C ARG A 44 9.23 -0.05 -2.03
N THR A 45 9.78 1.08 -1.60
CA THR A 45 10.93 1.73 -2.25
C THR A 45 12.12 1.71 -1.30
N ALA A 46 13.31 1.43 -1.82
CA ALA A 46 14.51 1.36 -1.00
C ALA A 46 15.77 1.72 -1.81
N GLU A 47 16.83 2.08 -1.10
CA GLU A 47 18.14 2.29 -1.68
C GLU A 47 18.85 0.94 -1.86
N LEU A 48 18.67 0.31 -3.03
CA LEU A 48 19.17 -1.03 -3.30
C LEU A 48 20.56 -1.07 -3.92
N THR A 49 21.02 0.03 -4.47
CA THR A 49 22.32 0.14 -5.16
C THR A 49 23.24 1.13 -4.45
N LEU A 50 23.26 2.36 -4.91
CA LEU A 50 24.11 3.39 -4.34
C LEU A 50 23.30 4.31 -3.41
N PRO A 51 23.91 4.88 -2.35
CA PRO A 51 23.22 5.82 -1.49
C PRO A 51 22.62 6.97 -2.27
N GLY A 52 21.38 7.33 -1.95
CA GLY A 52 20.65 8.41 -2.62
C GLY A 52 19.84 7.98 -3.84
N PHE A 53 20.02 6.74 -4.32
CA PHE A 53 19.24 6.21 -5.44
C PHE A 53 18.13 5.31 -4.91
N HIS A 54 16.89 5.74 -5.11
CA HIS A 54 15.70 5.04 -4.62
C HIS A 54 15.14 4.14 -5.72
N HIS A 55 14.92 2.87 -5.38
CA HIS A 55 14.41 1.88 -6.31
C HIS A 55 13.16 1.22 -5.75
N ASP A 56 12.23 0.89 -6.63
CA ASP A 56 11.10 0.05 -6.25
C ASP A 56 11.57 -1.38 -6.06
N VAL A 57 11.24 -1.95 -4.89
CA VAL A 57 11.72 -3.29 -4.52
C VAL A 57 11.16 -4.37 -5.43
N CYS A 58 9.87 -4.27 -5.76
CA CYS A 58 9.18 -5.27 -6.56
C CYS A 58 8.27 -4.60 -7.59
N SER A 59 7.26 -3.87 -7.13
CA SER A 59 6.22 -3.31 -7.96
C SER A 59 6.50 -1.85 -8.28
N ALA A 60 6.70 -1.53 -9.55
CA ALA A 60 7.03 -0.18 -10.00
C ALA A 60 5.88 0.50 -10.75
N ILE A 61 5.02 -0.28 -11.40
CA ILE A 61 3.91 0.22 -12.21
C ILE A 61 2.61 -0.34 -11.63
N HIS A 62 1.63 0.54 -11.38
CA HIS A 62 0.43 0.21 -10.62
C HIS A 62 -0.86 0.55 -11.37
N PRO A 63 -1.11 -0.04 -12.55
CA PRO A 63 -2.31 0.30 -13.32
C PRO A 63 -3.61 -0.11 -12.59
N MET A 64 -3.57 -1.20 -11.85
CA MET A 64 -4.75 -1.65 -11.11
C MET A 64 -5.07 -0.74 -9.91
N GLY A 65 -4.07 -0.08 -9.35
CA GLY A 65 -4.29 0.91 -8.31
C GLY A 65 -5.08 2.11 -8.81
N LEU A 66 -4.80 2.55 -10.04
CA LEU A 66 -5.55 3.62 -10.70
C LEU A 66 -6.94 3.18 -11.13
N ALA A 67 -7.06 1.94 -11.64
CA ALA A 67 -8.30 1.40 -12.17
C ALA A 67 -9.27 0.90 -11.09
N SER A 68 -8.78 0.52 -9.92
CA SER A 68 -9.58 -0.09 -8.86
C SER A 68 -10.61 0.91 -8.30
N PRO A 69 -11.90 0.59 -8.30
CA PRO A 69 -12.90 1.44 -7.65
C PRO A 69 -12.63 1.65 -6.16
N PHE A 70 -12.12 0.62 -5.47
CA PHE A 70 -11.80 0.72 -4.05
C PHE A 70 -10.73 1.80 -3.79
N PHE A 71 -9.62 1.75 -4.51
CA PHE A 71 -8.53 2.73 -4.32
C PHE A 71 -8.93 4.12 -4.77
N ARG A 72 -9.74 4.23 -5.81
CA ARG A 72 -10.25 5.52 -6.28
C ARG A 72 -11.15 6.19 -5.24
N ASP A 73 -11.97 5.40 -4.55
CA ASP A 73 -12.88 5.91 -3.52
C ASP A 73 -12.17 6.36 -2.25
N LEU A 74 -10.95 5.90 -2.01
CA LEU A 74 -10.20 6.26 -0.81
C LEU A 74 -9.74 7.72 -0.81
N GLY A 75 -9.65 8.36 -1.97
CA GLY A 75 -9.15 9.73 -2.08
C GLY A 75 -7.71 9.86 -1.66
N LEU A 76 -6.86 8.93 -2.09
CA LEU A 76 -5.45 8.84 -1.67
C LEU A 76 -4.66 10.08 -2.08
N GLU A 77 -5.09 10.82 -3.08
CA GLU A 77 -4.45 12.08 -3.50
C GLU A 77 -4.41 13.09 -2.34
N ARG A 78 -5.39 13.06 -1.46
CA ARG A 78 -5.41 13.90 -0.25
C ARG A 78 -4.34 13.51 0.77
N HIS A 79 -3.78 12.31 0.62
CA HIS A 79 -2.74 11.76 1.49
C HIS A 79 -1.38 11.69 0.82
N GLY A 80 -1.21 12.38 -0.30
CA GLY A 80 0.08 12.51 -0.96
C GLY A 80 0.31 11.62 -2.16
N LEU A 81 -0.70 10.85 -2.59
CA LEU A 81 -0.57 10.06 -3.82
C LEU A 81 -0.65 10.96 -5.04
N GLU A 82 0.31 10.81 -5.94
CA GLU A 82 0.35 11.49 -7.23
C GLU A 82 0.55 10.45 -8.33
N TRP A 83 -0.39 10.41 -9.30
CA TRP A 83 -0.28 9.50 -10.44
C TRP A 83 0.50 10.15 -11.57
N ILE A 84 1.52 9.46 -12.04
CA ILE A 84 2.32 9.88 -13.18
C ILE A 84 1.95 8.98 -14.36
N HIS A 85 1.58 9.59 -15.48
CA HIS A 85 1.17 8.90 -16.70
C HIS A 85 2.23 9.10 -17.78
N PRO A 86 3.26 8.24 -17.87
CA PRO A 86 4.26 8.37 -18.92
C PRO A 86 3.66 7.99 -20.28
N GLU A 87 4.30 8.46 -21.34
CA GLU A 87 3.89 8.11 -22.71
C GLU A 87 3.92 6.60 -22.93
N PHE A 88 4.96 5.93 -22.41
CA PHE A 88 5.10 4.47 -22.48
C PHE A 88 5.24 3.91 -21.07
N CYS A 89 4.18 3.23 -20.59
CA CYS A 89 4.19 2.63 -19.25
C CYS A 89 4.99 1.34 -19.19
N LEU A 90 5.09 0.62 -20.31
CA LEU A 90 5.76 -0.67 -20.40
C LEU A 90 6.29 -0.86 -21.83
N ALA A 91 7.49 -1.41 -21.94
CA ALA A 91 8.11 -1.75 -23.21
C ALA A 91 8.69 -3.16 -23.16
N HIS A 92 8.53 -3.90 -24.24
CA HIS A 92 9.07 -5.24 -24.41
C HIS A 92 10.14 -5.26 -25.49
#